data_641d8d4392c09b8a8fc7555edb4f6ea4
#
_entry.id   641d8d4392c09b8a8fc7555edb4f6ea4
#
_cell.length_a   1.000
_cell.length_b   1.000
_cell.length_c   1.000
_cell.angle_alpha   90.00
_cell.angle_beta   90.00
_cell.angle_gamma   90.00
#
_symmetry.space_group_name_H-M   'P 1'
#
loop_
_entity.id
_entity.type
_entity.pdbx_description
1 polymer ?
#
loop_
_entity_poly.entity_id
_entity_poly.type
_entity_poly.pdbx_seq_one_letter_code
_entity_poly.pdbx_strand_id
1 'polypeptide(L)'
;MILQALVAYYNKLAARGEISKPGWAKAKISWAIELGDDGSVLGILPLKVESPDGKKQIPREILLPAPVKKTSGERSNFLWENAEYLLGVQTKEDGGKTAKRFVTAKELHDSLLADVHTPVAEAIKAYFADCDPAAIASMLPDGCMDELRKGANLTFLYQNRFPGEFPELCAAWDAYYGGKK
;
A
#
# COMPACT_ATOMS: atom_id res chain seq x y z
N MET A 1 -9.16 -13.98 -32.89
CA MET A 1 -7.99 -13.29 -33.44
C MET A 1 -6.81 -13.40 -32.52
N ILE A 2 -5.63 -13.45 -33.09
CA ILE A 2 -4.38 -13.68 -32.34
C ILE A 2 -4.17 -12.65 -31.23
N LEU A 3 -4.40 -11.38 -31.49
CA LEU A 3 -4.18 -10.31 -30.51
C LEU A 3 -5.07 -10.48 -29.27
N GLN A 4 -6.34 -10.80 -29.48
CA GLN A 4 -7.27 -11.01 -28.36
C GLN A 4 -6.88 -12.22 -27.54
N ALA A 5 -6.42 -13.30 -28.18
CA ALA A 5 -5.96 -14.51 -27.50
C ALA A 5 -4.71 -14.22 -26.66
N LEU A 6 -3.77 -13.41 -27.16
CA LEU A 6 -2.57 -13.03 -26.43
C LEU A 6 -2.89 -12.16 -25.21
N VAL A 7 -3.81 -11.22 -25.33
CA VAL A 7 -4.23 -10.39 -24.20
C VAL A 7 -4.90 -11.24 -23.13
N ALA A 8 -5.79 -12.16 -23.52
CA ALA A 8 -6.45 -13.05 -22.59
C ALA A 8 -5.44 -13.96 -21.86
N TYR A 9 -4.47 -14.49 -22.60
CA TYR A 9 -3.41 -15.33 -22.02
C TYR A 9 -2.58 -14.54 -21.01
N TYR A 10 -2.14 -13.33 -21.37
CA TYR A 10 -1.37 -12.46 -20.47
C TYR A 10 -2.15 -12.15 -19.20
N ASN A 11 -3.42 -11.77 -19.34
CA ASN A 11 -4.26 -11.47 -18.18
C ASN A 11 -4.44 -12.67 -17.27
N LYS A 12 -4.55 -13.86 -17.85
CA LYS A 12 -4.67 -15.10 -17.09
C LYS A 12 -3.40 -15.39 -16.29
N LEU A 13 -2.23 -15.20 -16.89
CA LEU A 13 -0.95 -15.36 -16.19
C LEU A 13 -0.78 -14.32 -15.08
N ALA A 14 -1.15 -13.07 -15.34
CA ALA A 14 -1.08 -12.01 -14.33
C ALA A 14 -2.00 -12.32 -13.16
N ALA A 15 -3.21 -12.82 -13.41
CA ALA A 15 -4.17 -13.19 -12.37
C ALA A 15 -3.65 -14.33 -11.50
N ARG A 16 -2.82 -15.21 -12.06
CA ARG A 16 -2.18 -16.30 -11.29
C ARG A 16 -0.92 -15.85 -10.56
N GLY A 17 -0.49 -14.61 -10.73
CA GLY A 17 0.76 -14.12 -10.17
C GLY A 17 2.00 -14.65 -10.86
N GLU A 18 1.86 -15.26 -12.03
CA GLU A 18 2.99 -15.79 -12.79
C GLU A 18 3.78 -14.71 -13.50
N ILE A 19 3.08 -13.63 -13.90
CA ILE A 19 3.74 -12.43 -14.44
C ILE A 19 3.02 -11.19 -13.91
N SER A 20 3.78 -10.10 -13.76
CA SER A 20 3.23 -8.81 -13.35
C SER A 20 3.01 -7.94 -14.59
N LYS A 21 1.88 -7.24 -14.65
CA LYS A 21 1.64 -6.27 -15.72
C LYS A 21 2.49 -5.02 -15.48
N PRO A 22 2.74 -4.20 -16.54
CA PRO A 22 3.52 -2.96 -16.37
C PRO A 22 2.94 -2.06 -15.27
N GLY A 23 3.80 -1.52 -14.43
CA GLY A 23 3.40 -0.65 -13.33
C GLY A 23 3.00 -1.38 -12.06
N TRP A 24 3.01 -2.72 -12.06
CA TRP A 24 2.64 -3.55 -10.92
C TRP A 24 3.76 -4.50 -10.56
N ALA A 25 3.89 -4.78 -9.28
CA ALA A 25 4.95 -5.66 -8.77
C ALA A 25 4.48 -6.36 -7.51
N LYS A 26 5.13 -7.47 -7.18
CA LYS A 26 4.90 -8.15 -5.91
C LYS A 26 5.68 -7.42 -4.82
N ALA A 27 4.97 -6.78 -3.91
CA ALA A 27 5.56 -6.08 -2.78
C ALA A 27 5.55 -6.98 -1.54
N LYS A 28 6.60 -6.91 -0.76
CA LYS A 28 6.70 -7.66 0.50
C LYS A 28 6.06 -6.82 1.60
N ILE A 29 4.93 -7.27 2.11
CA ILE A 29 4.12 -6.53 3.08
C ILE A 29 4.00 -7.34 4.38
N SER A 30 4.31 -6.70 5.49
CA SER A 30 4.27 -7.34 6.81
C SER A 30 3.00 -7.05 7.59
N TRP A 31 2.35 -5.91 7.36
CA TRP A 31 1.20 -5.47 8.13
C TRP A 31 0.15 -4.83 7.24
N ALA A 32 -1.12 -4.94 7.65
CA ALA A 32 -2.24 -4.29 6.98
C ALA A 32 -2.92 -3.30 7.90
N ILE A 33 -3.31 -2.16 7.34
CA ILE A 33 -4.12 -1.16 8.03
C ILE A 33 -5.56 -1.46 7.64
N GLU A 34 -6.35 -2.01 8.56
CA GLU A 34 -7.75 -2.30 8.29
C GLU A 34 -8.56 -1.02 8.44
N LEU A 35 -9.26 -0.63 7.39
CA LEU A 35 -10.06 0.59 7.35
C LEU A 35 -11.55 0.31 7.45
N GLY A 36 -12.25 1.16 8.21
CA GLY A 36 -13.69 1.23 8.20
C GLY A 36 -14.18 2.10 7.05
N ASP A 37 -15.49 2.14 6.86
CA ASP A 37 -16.11 2.92 5.77
C ASP A 37 -15.82 4.43 5.88
N ASP A 38 -15.61 4.92 7.08
CA ASP A 38 -15.32 6.32 7.35
C ASP A 38 -13.82 6.63 7.35
N GLY A 39 -12.98 5.66 6.98
CA GLY A 39 -11.53 5.82 6.98
C GLY A 39 -10.87 5.62 8.35
N SER A 40 -11.66 5.27 9.38
CA SER A 40 -11.09 4.98 10.70
C SER A 40 -10.27 3.69 10.65
N VAL A 41 -9.22 3.63 11.49
CA VAL A 41 -8.37 2.45 11.58
C VAL A 41 -9.03 1.46 12.55
N LEU A 42 -9.47 0.32 12.01
CA LEU A 42 -10.08 -0.74 12.81
C LEU A 42 -9.02 -1.61 13.49
N GLY A 43 -7.85 -1.70 12.91
CA GLY A 43 -6.73 -2.45 13.48
C GLY A 43 -5.54 -2.48 12.56
N ILE A 44 -4.40 -2.91 13.10
CA ILE A 44 -3.18 -3.17 12.33
C ILE A 44 -2.97 -4.68 12.42
N LEU A 45 -3.06 -5.36 11.29
CA LEU A 45 -3.09 -6.81 11.23
C LEU A 45 -1.79 -7.39 10.64
N PRO A 46 -1.27 -8.48 11.21
CA PRO A 46 -0.08 -9.13 10.65
C PRO A 46 -0.42 -9.89 9.37
N LEU A 47 0.45 -9.77 8.37
CA LEU A 47 0.30 -10.46 7.08
C LEU A 47 1.39 -11.49 6.84
N LYS A 48 2.26 -11.71 7.81
CA LYS A 48 3.39 -12.60 7.64
C LYS A 48 2.94 -14.04 7.41
N VAL A 49 3.73 -14.77 6.63
CA VAL A 49 3.50 -16.17 6.28
C VAL A 49 4.75 -16.98 6.62
N GLU A 50 4.60 -18.29 6.73
CA GLU A 50 5.76 -19.15 6.95
C GLU A 50 6.68 -19.15 5.76
N SER A 51 7.99 -19.15 6.02
CA SER A 51 9.00 -19.32 4.99
C SER A 51 8.90 -20.73 4.38
N PRO A 52 9.46 -20.96 3.16
CA PRO A 52 9.40 -22.29 2.54
C PRO A 52 10.00 -23.40 3.39
N ASP A 53 10.97 -23.07 4.26
CA ASP A 53 11.57 -24.08 5.15
C ASP A 53 10.81 -24.23 6.48
N GLY A 54 9.76 -23.43 6.68
CA GLY A 54 8.94 -23.47 7.91
C GLY A 54 9.61 -22.96 9.17
N LYS A 55 10.80 -22.39 9.07
CA LYS A 55 11.60 -22.00 10.24
C LYS A 55 11.33 -20.59 10.75
N LYS A 56 10.75 -19.71 9.94
CA LYS A 56 10.51 -18.31 10.32
C LYS A 56 9.30 -17.73 9.61
N GLN A 57 8.85 -16.57 10.10
CA GLN A 57 7.78 -15.81 9.47
C GLN A 57 8.40 -14.75 8.57
N ILE A 58 7.91 -14.65 7.34
CA ILE A 58 8.39 -13.68 6.36
C ILE A 58 7.23 -12.82 5.86
N PRO A 59 7.51 -11.62 5.31
CA PRO A 59 6.47 -10.78 4.73
C PRO A 59 5.72 -11.51 3.63
N ARG A 60 4.42 -11.20 3.51
CA ARG A 60 3.58 -11.74 2.45
C ARG A 60 3.79 -10.95 1.17
N GLU A 61 3.89 -11.63 0.04
CA GLU A 61 3.97 -10.98 -1.26
C GLU A 61 2.58 -10.65 -1.77
N ILE A 62 2.34 -9.37 -2.08
CA ILE A 62 1.04 -8.87 -2.55
C ILE A 62 1.27 -8.06 -3.81
N LEU A 63 0.44 -8.29 -4.84
CA LEU A 63 0.53 -7.52 -6.08
C LEU A 63 -0.01 -6.11 -5.84
N LEU A 64 0.85 -5.12 -5.96
CA LEU A 64 0.57 -3.72 -5.67
C LEU A 64 1.25 -2.83 -6.72
N PRO A 65 0.92 -1.53 -6.75
CA PRO A 65 1.63 -0.60 -7.64
C PRO A 65 3.14 -0.70 -7.45
N ALA A 66 3.88 -0.68 -8.55
CA ALA A 66 5.33 -0.78 -8.51
C ALA A 66 5.93 0.35 -7.68
N PRO A 67 7.04 0.09 -6.95
CA PRO A 67 7.65 1.12 -6.12
C PRO A 67 8.22 2.25 -6.96
N VAL A 68 8.15 3.47 -6.41
CA VAL A 68 8.73 4.65 -7.05
C VAL A 68 10.19 4.79 -6.64
N LYS A 69 11.00 5.41 -7.51
CA LYS A 69 12.40 5.70 -7.19
C LYS A 69 12.45 6.88 -6.23
N LYS A 70 13.13 6.70 -5.11
CA LYS A 70 13.28 7.71 -4.06
C LYS A 70 14.68 8.33 -4.08
N THR A 71 15.16 8.66 -5.27
CA THR A 71 16.52 9.17 -5.45
C THR A 71 16.65 10.69 -5.30
N SER A 72 15.55 11.42 -5.37
CA SER A 72 15.56 12.87 -5.21
C SER A 72 14.30 13.32 -4.48
N GLY A 73 14.46 13.79 -3.24
CA GLY A 73 13.36 14.25 -2.43
C GLY A 73 12.47 13.13 -1.90
N GLU A 74 11.41 13.53 -1.22
CA GLU A 74 10.47 12.58 -0.66
C GLU A 74 9.45 12.16 -1.71
N ARG A 75 9.30 10.85 -1.90
CA ARG A 75 8.33 10.27 -2.82
C ARG A 75 7.67 9.06 -2.18
N SER A 76 6.38 8.90 -2.41
CA SER A 76 5.61 7.80 -1.84
C SER A 76 5.20 6.80 -2.90
N ASN A 77 5.16 5.53 -2.51
CA ASN A 77 4.47 4.51 -3.28
C ASN A 77 2.95 4.72 -3.15
N PHE A 78 2.19 4.21 -4.10
CA PHE A 78 0.73 4.29 -4.05
C PHE A 78 0.17 3.01 -3.40
N LEU A 79 -0.68 3.18 -2.39
CA LEU A 79 -1.43 2.12 -1.69
C LEU A 79 -0.60 1.23 -0.75
N TRP A 80 0.71 1.44 -0.66
CA TRP A 80 1.57 0.73 0.28
C TRP A 80 2.83 1.53 0.54
N GLU A 81 3.36 1.47 1.74
CA GLU A 81 4.58 2.17 2.13
C GLU A 81 5.07 1.71 3.50
N ASN A 82 6.21 2.24 3.94
CA ASN A 82 6.67 2.04 5.29
C ASN A 82 5.89 2.94 6.27
N ALA A 83 6.13 2.75 7.57
CA ALA A 83 5.35 3.41 8.61
C ALA A 83 5.42 4.94 8.56
N GLU A 84 6.55 5.50 8.21
CA GLU A 84 6.70 6.97 8.19
C GLU A 84 5.77 7.60 7.16
N TYR A 85 5.68 7.01 5.97
CA TYR A 85 4.80 7.50 4.89
C TYR A 85 3.34 7.17 5.14
N LEU A 86 3.05 5.94 5.56
CA LEU A 86 1.66 5.47 5.60
C LEU A 86 0.95 5.72 6.92
N LEU A 87 1.70 5.74 8.02
CA LEU A 87 1.15 5.97 9.35
C LEU A 87 1.52 7.33 9.94
N GLY A 88 2.53 7.99 9.41
CA GLY A 88 3.08 9.18 10.02
C GLY A 88 3.75 8.90 11.36
N VAL A 89 4.12 7.65 11.62
CA VAL A 89 4.75 7.22 12.88
C VAL A 89 6.26 7.23 12.71
N GLN A 90 6.93 8.01 13.55
CA GLN A 90 8.38 8.09 13.54
C GLN A 90 8.98 6.79 14.06
N THR A 91 9.85 6.17 13.25
CA THR A 91 10.49 4.91 13.61
C THR A 91 11.93 5.08 14.08
N LYS A 92 12.51 6.24 13.79
CA LYS A 92 13.88 6.60 14.19
C LYS A 92 14.01 8.12 14.17
N GLU A 93 15.08 8.65 14.72
CA GLU A 93 15.33 10.08 14.63
C GLU A 93 15.57 10.47 13.16
N ASP A 94 14.80 11.43 12.67
CA ASP A 94 14.78 11.76 11.25
C ASP A 94 14.82 13.27 10.95
N GLY A 95 14.98 14.11 11.97
CA GLY A 95 14.99 15.56 11.78
C GLY A 95 13.66 16.15 11.31
N GLY A 96 12.54 15.49 11.63
CA GLY A 96 11.22 15.95 11.24
C GLY A 96 10.77 15.47 9.86
N LYS A 97 11.50 14.55 9.25
CA LYS A 97 11.18 14.04 7.92
C LYS A 97 9.89 13.22 7.89
N THR A 98 9.55 12.57 9.00
CA THR A 98 8.34 11.74 9.06
C THR A 98 7.08 12.52 8.70
N ALA A 99 6.94 13.73 9.24
CA ALA A 99 5.79 14.58 8.93
C ALA A 99 5.72 14.90 7.43
N LYS A 100 6.85 15.20 6.82
CA LYS A 100 6.92 15.49 5.37
C LYS A 100 6.58 14.25 4.54
N ARG A 101 7.05 13.08 4.98
CA ARG A 101 6.79 11.83 4.28
C ARG A 101 5.31 11.48 4.31
N PHE A 102 4.66 11.65 5.44
CA PHE A 102 3.23 11.41 5.54
C PHE A 102 2.44 12.37 4.63
N VAL A 103 2.80 13.65 4.62
CA VAL A 103 2.15 14.63 3.74
C VAL A 103 2.36 14.25 2.27
N THR A 104 3.56 13.78 1.91
CA THR A 104 3.85 13.34 0.54
C THR A 104 2.93 12.17 0.14
N ALA A 105 2.76 11.20 1.03
CA ALA A 105 1.86 10.07 0.78
C ALA A 105 0.42 10.55 0.65
N LYS A 106 -0.03 11.41 1.56
CA LYS A 106 -1.38 11.96 1.52
C LYS A 106 -1.65 12.69 0.20
N GLU A 107 -0.74 13.55 -0.22
CA GLU A 107 -0.89 14.32 -1.46
C GLU A 107 -0.97 13.41 -2.68
N LEU A 108 -0.15 12.37 -2.73
CA LEU A 108 -0.20 11.41 -3.83
C LEU A 108 -1.55 10.71 -3.89
N HIS A 109 -2.03 10.21 -2.75
CA HIS A 109 -3.30 9.49 -2.71
C HIS A 109 -4.47 10.43 -3.02
N ASP A 110 -4.48 11.65 -2.44
CA ASP A 110 -5.51 12.62 -2.74
C ASP A 110 -5.57 12.97 -4.23
N SER A 111 -4.40 13.10 -4.86
CA SER A 111 -4.29 13.43 -6.27
C SER A 111 -4.81 12.31 -7.17
N LEU A 112 -4.34 11.07 -6.92
CA LEU A 112 -4.74 9.94 -7.75
C LEU A 112 -6.20 9.55 -7.56
N LEU A 113 -6.75 9.79 -6.39
CA LEU A 113 -8.14 9.43 -6.05
C LEU A 113 -9.10 10.61 -6.12
N ALA A 114 -8.65 11.77 -6.61
CA ALA A 114 -9.46 12.99 -6.62
C ALA A 114 -10.81 12.79 -7.29
N ASP A 115 -10.84 12.06 -8.39
CA ASP A 115 -12.07 11.81 -9.16
C ASP A 115 -12.64 10.40 -8.93
N VAL A 116 -12.14 9.67 -7.94
CA VAL A 116 -12.63 8.33 -7.61
C VAL A 116 -13.47 8.41 -6.35
N HIS A 117 -14.77 8.15 -6.48
CA HIS A 117 -15.75 8.33 -5.40
C HIS A 117 -16.40 7.01 -4.96
N THR A 118 -15.65 5.92 -5.02
CA THR A 118 -16.11 4.62 -4.53
C THR A 118 -15.86 4.50 -3.03
N PRO A 119 -16.55 3.58 -2.32
CA PRO A 119 -16.37 3.44 -0.89
C PRO A 119 -14.92 3.25 -0.43
N VAL A 120 -14.14 2.40 -1.12
CA VAL A 120 -12.74 2.18 -0.73
C VAL A 120 -11.89 3.43 -0.97
N ALA A 121 -12.10 4.15 -2.08
CA ALA A 121 -11.36 5.38 -2.36
C ALA A 121 -11.68 6.46 -1.34
N GLU A 122 -12.95 6.62 -0.98
CA GLU A 122 -13.36 7.60 0.03
C GLU A 122 -12.80 7.23 1.41
N ALA A 123 -12.77 5.94 1.75
CA ALA A 123 -12.17 5.49 3.02
C ALA A 123 -10.68 5.83 3.09
N ILE A 124 -9.94 5.60 2.01
CA ILE A 124 -8.50 5.92 1.97
C ILE A 124 -8.28 7.42 2.10
N LYS A 125 -9.04 8.23 1.37
CA LYS A 125 -8.92 9.69 1.45
C LYS A 125 -9.25 10.20 2.86
N ALA A 126 -10.30 9.66 3.47
CA ALA A 126 -10.68 10.02 4.83
C ALA A 126 -9.62 9.61 5.84
N TYR A 127 -9.01 8.45 5.65
CA TYR A 127 -7.91 7.99 6.49
C TYR A 127 -6.78 9.02 6.53
N PHE A 128 -6.32 9.48 5.37
CA PHE A 128 -5.24 10.47 5.32
C PHE A 128 -5.67 11.82 5.88
N ALA A 129 -6.93 12.21 5.71
CA ALA A 129 -7.44 13.48 6.21
C ALA A 129 -7.51 13.52 7.74
N ASP A 130 -7.90 12.40 8.34
CA ASP A 130 -8.21 12.33 9.77
C ASP A 130 -7.17 11.53 10.57
N CYS A 131 -6.06 11.14 9.95
CA CYS A 131 -5.05 10.31 10.60
C CYS A 131 -4.44 10.99 11.82
N ASP A 132 -4.41 10.27 12.93
CA ASP A 132 -3.73 10.68 14.17
C ASP A 132 -2.59 9.68 14.42
N PRO A 133 -1.34 10.04 14.07
CA PRO A 133 -0.21 9.11 14.26
C PRO A 133 -0.02 8.65 15.71
N ALA A 134 -0.31 9.51 16.69
CA ALA A 134 -0.18 9.12 18.10
C ALA A 134 -1.19 8.05 18.48
N ALA A 135 -2.44 8.20 18.00
CA ALA A 135 -3.47 7.19 18.24
C ALA A 135 -3.10 5.86 17.57
N ILE A 136 -2.57 5.91 16.33
CA ILE A 136 -2.14 4.72 15.62
C ILE A 136 -0.99 4.04 16.37
N ALA A 137 -0.01 4.81 16.83
CA ALA A 137 1.12 4.26 17.56
C ALA A 137 0.66 3.51 18.83
N SER A 138 -0.40 3.99 19.49
CA SER A 138 -0.91 3.35 20.70
C SER A 138 -1.68 2.05 20.42
N MET A 139 -2.08 1.80 19.19
CA MET A 139 -2.83 0.58 18.84
C MET A 139 -2.00 -0.47 18.11
N LEU A 140 -0.69 -0.24 17.94
CA LEU A 140 0.18 -1.20 17.26
C LEU A 140 0.28 -2.50 18.08
N PRO A 141 0.17 -3.67 17.42
CA PRO A 141 0.36 -4.95 18.12
C PRO A 141 1.77 -5.10 18.69
N ASP A 142 1.92 -6.02 19.64
CA ASP A 142 3.23 -6.33 20.22
C ASP A 142 4.23 -6.73 19.13
N GLY A 143 5.43 -6.17 19.19
CA GLY A 143 6.48 -6.44 18.21
C GLY A 143 6.37 -5.71 16.90
N CYS A 144 5.24 -5.06 16.65
CA CYS A 144 5.03 -4.34 15.38
C CYS A 144 6.01 -3.19 15.22
N MET A 145 6.18 -2.37 16.25
CA MET A 145 7.09 -1.22 16.18
C MET A 145 8.51 -1.64 15.86
N ASP A 146 8.97 -2.76 16.41
CA ASP A 146 10.32 -3.25 16.12
C ASP A 146 10.48 -3.59 14.64
N GLU A 147 9.47 -4.18 14.02
CA GLU A 147 9.49 -4.49 12.61
C GLU A 147 9.41 -3.21 11.75
N LEU A 148 8.59 -2.25 12.17
CA LEU A 148 8.49 -0.97 11.46
C LEU A 148 9.81 -0.22 11.46
N ARG A 149 10.57 -0.30 12.58
CA ARG A 149 11.90 0.28 12.67
C ARG A 149 12.90 -0.36 11.72
N LYS A 150 12.65 -1.61 11.35
CA LYS A 150 13.48 -2.34 10.38
C LYS A 150 13.04 -2.10 8.94
N GLY A 151 12.04 -1.26 8.72
CA GLY A 151 11.58 -0.91 7.39
C GLY A 151 10.44 -1.75 6.87
N ALA A 152 9.70 -2.44 7.74
CA ALA A 152 8.55 -3.24 7.32
C ALA A 152 7.51 -2.37 6.61
N ASN A 153 6.92 -2.92 5.55
CA ASN A 153 5.92 -2.23 4.74
C ASN A 153 4.50 -2.59 5.17
N LEU A 154 3.60 -1.65 4.94
CA LEU A 154 2.17 -1.81 5.22
C LEU A 154 1.37 -1.53 3.95
N THR A 155 0.16 -2.08 3.88
CA THR A 155 -0.84 -1.73 2.87
C THR A 155 -2.20 -1.57 3.55
N PHE A 156 -3.20 -1.14 2.79
CA PHE A 156 -4.56 -1.03 3.29
C PHE A 156 -5.31 -2.35 3.12
N LEU A 157 -6.27 -2.58 4.01
CA LEU A 157 -7.21 -3.70 3.91
C LEU A 157 -8.60 -3.11 4.14
N TYR A 158 -9.50 -3.29 3.18
CA TYR A 158 -10.85 -2.76 3.25
C TYR A 158 -11.85 -3.86 2.91
N GLN A 159 -12.77 -4.12 3.83
CA GLN A 159 -13.74 -5.21 3.68
C GLN A 159 -13.06 -6.55 3.32
N ASN A 160 -11.96 -6.82 4.02
CA ASN A 160 -11.17 -8.04 3.88
C ASN A 160 -10.55 -8.23 2.48
N ARG A 161 -10.33 -7.12 1.76
CA ARG A 161 -9.74 -7.14 0.42
C ARG A 161 -8.57 -6.16 0.34
N PHE A 162 -7.53 -6.57 -0.40
CA PHE A 162 -6.36 -5.72 -0.65
C PHE A 162 -6.64 -4.72 -1.78
N PRO A 163 -5.87 -3.61 -1.86
CA PRO A 163 -6.13 -2.58 -2.87
C PRO A 163 -6.14 -3.06 -4.31
N GLY A 164 -5.29 -4.04 -4.65
CA GLY A 164 -5.24 -4.59 -6.01
C GLY A 164 -6.50 -5.36 -6.43
N GLU A 165 -7.39 -5.62 -5.50
CA GLU A 165 -8.65 -6.31 -5.77
C GLU A 165 -9.79 -5.33 -6.11
N PHE A 166 -9.52 -4.02 -6.11
CA PHE A 166 -10.50 -2.99 -6.43
C PHE A 166 -10.21 -2.38 -7.81
N PRO A 167 -11.04 -2.68 -8.83
CA PRO A 167 -10.80 -2.18 -10.19
C PRO A 167 -10.63 -0.67 -10.29
N GLU A 168 -11.36 0.10 -9.49
CA GLU A 168 -11.27 1.57 -9.50
C GLU A 168 -9.92 2.07 -9.01
N LEU A 169 -9.31 1.40 -8.02
CA LEU A 169 -7.98 1.75 -7.55
C LEU A 169 -6.93 1.37 -8.59
N CYS A 170 -7.10 0.22 -9.21
CA CYS A 170 -6.22 -0.24 -10.29
C CYS A 170 -6.26 0.73 -11.47
N ALA A 171 -7.45 1.17 -11.85
CA ALA A 171 -7.61 2.12 -12.96
C ALA A 171 -6.94 3.46 -12.66
N ALA A 172 -7.06 3.96 -11.43
CA ALA A 172 -6.41 5.21 -11.02
C ALA A 172 -4.89 5.11 -11.15
N TRP A 173 -4.30 4.00 -10.71
CA TRP A 173 -2.86 3.80 -10.83
C TRP A 173 -2.43 3.62 -12.28
N ASP A 174 -3.15 2.82 -13.05
CA ASP A 174 -2.81 2.57 -14.46
C ASP A 174 -2.81 3.87 -15.26
N ALA A 175 -3.80 4.75 -15.03
CA ALA A 175 -3.87 6.04 -15.69
C ALA A 175 -2.68 6.94 -15.32
N TYR A 176 -2.33 6.97 -14.04
CA TYR A 176 -1.19 7.76 -13.56
C TYR A 176 0.12 7.23 -14.12
N TYR A 177 0.32 5.93 -14.06
CA TYR A 177 1.55 5.29 -14.53
C TYR A 177 1.72 5.45 -16.04
N GLY A 178 0.65 5.27 -16.81
CA GLY A 178 0.67 5.46 -18.25
C GLY A 178 0.96 6.88 -18.68
N GLY A 179 0.48 7.85 -17.90
CA GLY A 179 0.70 9.27 -18.20
C GLY A 179 2.13 9.75 -17.94
N LYS A 180 2.95 8.94 -17.26
CA LYS A 180 4.34 9.30 -16.95
C LYS A 180 5.35 8.85 -17.99
N LYS A 181 4.93 8.18 -19.01
CA LYS A 181 5.83 7.72 -20.07
C LYS A 181 6.24 8.84 -21.01
#